data_4c248219d08779da71f39de072ecaaa1
#
_entry.id   4c248219d08779da71f39de072ecaaa1
#
_cell.length_a   1.000
_cell.length_b   1.000
_cell.length_c   1.000
_cell.angle_alpha   90.00
_cell.angle_beta   90.00
_cell.angle_gamma   90.00
#
_symmetry.space_group_name_H-M   'P 1'
#
loop_
_entity.id
_entity.type
_entity.pdbx_description
1 polymer ?
#
loop_
_entity_poly.entity_id
_entity_poly.type
_entity_poly.pdbx_seq_one_letter_code
_entity_poly.pdbx_strand_id
1 'polypeptide(L)'
;MQIKKHIVPILLTITIIILSSCSVNRRMATRYQTLSQRVQLDLEWNMSRYSMNGSIRVWRNEMVAISVQPMLGIEMVRVEATPDSIWVFDKMNRRYIAMEYGELGESMTKKINYKTIQDFASQPITDNDKEKIVIDITTENNHLKLSSKFSNREYNTLQAPTRTKTNRYKRVSLEEILPI
;
A
#
# COMPACT_ATOMS: atom_id res chain seq x y z
N MET A 1 -42.65 20.78 34.79
CA MET A 1 -42.41 20.63 33.31
C MET A 1 -41.19 21.49 32.88
N GLN A 2 -39.99 21.17 33.43
CA GLN A 2 -38.75 21.92 33.13
C GLN A 2 -37.61 21.06 32.51
N ILE A 3 -37.81 19.77 32.28
CA ILE A 3 -36.74 18.85 31.80
C ILE A 3 -36.39 19.10 30.33
N LYS A 4 -37.32 19.60 29.49
CA LYS A 4 -37.09 19.86 28.06
C LYS A 4 -36.10 20.98 27.73
N LYS A 5 -35.87 21.97 28.63
CA LYS A 5 -35.01 23.11 28.37
C LYS A 5 -33.51 22.82 28.42
N HIS A 6 -33.09 21.71 29.06
CA HIS A 6 -31.67 21.40 29.22
C HIS A 6 -31.22 20.28 28.28
N ILE A 7 -32.13 19.52 27.67
CA ILE A 7 -31.79 18.39 26.76
C ILE A 7 -31.23 18.90 25.42
N VAL A 8 -31.78 19.98 24.91
CA VAL A 8 -31.35 20.55 23.59
C VAL A 8 -29.89 21.02 23.61
N PRO A 9 -29.41 21.83 24.61
CA PRO A 9 -28.01 22.21 24.61
C PRO A 9 -27.06 21.06 24.90
N ILE A 10 -27.45 20.05 25.67
CA ILE A 10 -26.64 18.84 25.90
C ILE A 10 -26.51 18.02 24.63
N LEU A 11 -27.60 17.85 23.88
CA LEU A 11 -27.56 17.14 22.60
C LEU A 11 -26.69 17.88 21.56
N LEU A 12 -26.76 19.20 21.54
CA LEU A 12 -25.95 20.06 20.65
C LEU A 12 -24.45 19.96 20.97
N THR A 13 -24.06 19.95 22.23
CA THR A 13 -22.64 19.84 22.63
C THR A 13 -22.09 18.44 22.33
N ILE A 14 -22.87 17.38 22.52
CA ILE A 14 -22.47 16.00 22.15
C ILE A 14 -22.27 15.90 20.63
N THR A 15 -23.14 16.51 19.82
CA THR A 15 -23.03 16.49 18.36
C THR A 15 -21.77 17.22 17.88
N ILE A 16 -21.40 18.33 18.50
CA ILE A 16 -20.17 19.09 18.18
C ILE A 16 -18.93 18.30 18.55
N ILE A 17 -18.91 17.55 19.65
CA ILE A 17 -17.79 16.70 20.06
C ILE A 17 -17.60 15.53 19.09
N ILE A 18 -18.67 14.91 18.61
CA ILE A 18 -18.62 13.80 17.66
C ILE A 18 -18.11 14.28 16.27
N LEU A 19 -18.50 15.45 15.83
CA LEU A 19 -18.05 16.04 14.57
C LEU A 19 -16.58 16.47 14.59
N SER A 20 -16.04 16.89 15.74
CA SER A 20 -14.63 17.27 15.87
C SER A 20 -13.68 16.06 15.94
N SER A 21 -14.11 14.91 16.45
CA SER A 21 -13.26 13.71 16.53
C SER A 21 -12.99 13.07 15.15
N CYS A 22 -13.88 13.23 14.18
CA CYS A 22 -13.73 12.68 12.83
C CYS A 22 -12.70 13.45 11.97
N SER A 23 -12.34 14.69 12.32
CA SER A 23 -11.44 15.53 11.54
C SER A 23 -9.95 15.32 11.82
N VAL A 24 -9.59 14.80 12.99
CA VAL A 24 -8.19 14.63 13.42
C VAL A 24 -7.49 13.55 12.61
N ASN A 25 -8.13 12.41 12.37
CA ASN A 25 -7.53 11.34 11.57
C ASN A 25 -7.35 11.72 10.08
N ARG A 26 -8.25 12.51 9.50
CA ARG A 26 -8.10 13.03 8.13
C ARG A 26 -6.96 14.03 7.99
N ARG A 27 -6.74 14.90 9.01
CA ARG A 27 -5.67 15.92 8.98
C ARG A 27 -4.28 15.31 9.18
N MET A 28 -4.15 14.22 9.93
CA MET A 28 -2.87 13.52 10.07
C MET A 28 -2.46 12.81 8.77
N ALA A 29 -3.39 12.23 8.04
CA ALA A 29 -3.12 11.58 6.76
C ALA A 29 -2.58 12.54 5.67
N THR A 30 -2.79 13.84 5.78
CA THR A 30 -2.32 14.84 4.80
C THR A 30 -1.01 15.53 5.18
N ARG A 31 -0.50 15.34 6.39
CA ARG A 31 0.67 16.08 6.91
C ARG A 31 1.92 15.25 7.18
N TYR A 32 1.88 13.94 6.96
CA TYR A 32 3.07 13.14 7.18
C TYR A 32 4.09 13.31 6.04
N GLN A 33 5.36 13.24 6.38
CA GLN A 33 6.48 13.17 5.42
C GLN A 33 6.84 11.71 5.15
N THR A 34 6.78 10.87 6.18
CA THR A 34 7.05 9.45 6.07
C THR A 34 5.98 8.62 6.77
N LEU A 35 5.72 7.43 6.23
CA LEU A 35 4.78 6.46 6.76
C LEU A 35 5.41 5.07 6.72
N SER A 36 5.33 4.33 7.82
CA SER A 36 5.64 2.91 7.87
C SER A 36 4.43 2.13 8.35
N GLN A 37 4.16 0.98 7.73
CA GLN A 37 3.07 0.10 8.16
C GLN A 37 3.34 -1.34 7.75
N ARG A 38 2.71 -2.28 8.46
CA ARG A 38 2.65 -3.67 8.05
C ARG A 38 1.49 -3.89 7.09
N VAL A 39 1.65 -4.84 6.20
CA VAL A 39 0.61 -5.27 5.26
C VAL A 39 0.56 -6.80 5.25
N GLN A 40 -0.63 -7.34 5.26
CA GLN A 40 -0.91 -8.71 4.84
C GLN A 40 -1.50 -8.64 3.44
N LEU A 41 -0.93 -9.38 2.51
CA LEU A 41 -1.38 -9.51 1.13
C LEU A 41 -1.95 -10.90 0.94
N ASP A 42 -3.17 -11.00 0.49
CA ASP A 42 -3.81 -12.24 0.14
C ASP A 42 -4.03 -12.27 -1.37
N LEU A 43 -3.33 -13.19 -2.03
CA LEU A 43 -3.39 -13.45 -3.46
C LEU A 43 -4.23 -14.69 -3.71
N GLU A 44 -5.34 -14.53 -4.40
CA GLU A 44 -6.13 -15.63 -4.94
C GLU A 44 -5.82 -15.75 -6.45
N TRP A 45 -5.30 -16.89 -6.84
CA TRP A 45 -5.05 -17.22 -8.24
C TRP A 45 -5.82 -18.50 -8.56
N ASN A 46 -6.88 -18.37 -9.35
CA ASN A 46 -7.82 -19.45 -9.62
C ASN A 46 -8.34 -20.09 -8.32
N MET A 47 -8.01 -21.35 -8.07
CA MET A 47 -8.41 -22.07 -6.84
C MET A 47 -7.34 -22.05 -5.74
N SER A 48 -6.23 -21.39 -5.95
CA SER A 48 -5.13 -21.31 -4.98
C SER A 48 -5.12 -19.97 -4.26
N ARG A 49 -4.92 -20.00 -2.94
CA ARG A 49 -4.81 -18.80 -2.10
C ARG A 49 -3.44 -18.78 -1.42
N TYR A 50 -2.78 -17.63 -1.52
CA TYR A 50 -1.47 -17.37 -0.91
C TYR A 50 -1.58 -16.15 0.00
N SER A 51 -1.21 -16.32 1.27
CA SER A 51 -1.16 -15.21 2.23
C SER A 51 0.30 -14.85 2.51
N MET A 52 0.63 -13.59 2.39
CA MET A 52 1.99 -13.08 2.53
C MET A 52 2.00 -11.86 3.44
N ASN A 53 2.92 -11.85 4.38
CA ASN A 53 3.17 -10.68 5.20
C ASN A 53 4.18 -9.75 4.52
N GLY A 54 4.12 -8.48 4.87
CA GLY A 54 5.04 -7.49 4.33
C GLY A 54 5.04 -6.20 5.12
N SER A 55 5.82 -5.26 4.62
CA SER A 55 5.83 -3.89 5.12
C SER A 55 5.80 -2.90 3.96
N ILE A 56 5.17 -1.77 4.21
CA ILE A 56 5.14 -0.64 3.28
C ILE A 56 5.78 0.55 3.98
N ARG A 57 6.69 1.21 3.28
CA ARG A 57 7.32 2.46 3.70
C ARG A 57 7.09 3.49 2.62
N VAL A 58 6.61 4.65 3.02
CA VAL A 58 6.33 5.77 2.11
C VAL A 58 7.16 6.96 2.53
N TRP A 59 7.93 7.50 1.62
CA TRP A 59 8.52 8.82 1.66
C TRP A 59 7.72 9.66 0.66
N ARG A 60 6.93 10.57 1.18
CA ARG A 60 5.93 11.28 0.41
C ARG A 60 6.55 12.02 -0.77
N ASN A 61 6.04 11.78 -1.97
CA ASN A 61 6.51 12.33 -3.25
C ASN A 61 7.95 11.97 -3.64
N GLU A 62 8.59 11.03 -2.91
CA GLU A 62 9.96 10.59 -3.19
C GLU A 62 10.02 9.10 -3.52
N MET A 63 9.51 8.24 -2.63
CA MET A 63 9.60 6.80 -2.81
C MET A 63 8.52 6.05 -2.01
N VAL A 64 8.02 4.99 -2.59
CA VAL A 64 7.27 3.94 -1.90
C VAL A 64 8.06 2.65 -1.99
N ALA A 65 8.34 2.02 -0.85
CA ALA A 65 8.98 0.72 -0.78
C ALA A 65 8.02 -0.30 -0.17
N ILE A 66 7.77 -1.38 -0.90
CA ILE A 66 6.93 -2.51 -0.48
C ILE A 66 7.82 -3.74 -0.36
N SER A 67 7.89 -4.31 0.82
CA SER A 67 8.67 -5.52 1.12
C SER A 67 7.72 -6.67 1.39
N VAL A 68 7.85 -7.77 0.66
CA VAL A 68 7.04 -8.98 0.81
C VAL A 68 7.88 -10.05 1.50
N GLN A 69 7.34 -10.61 2.58
CA GLN A 69 8.00 -11.55 3.49
C GLN A 69 7.11 -12.76 3.74
N PRO A 70 7.00 -13.71 2.79
CA PRO A 70 6.05 -14.82 2.89
C PRO A 70 6.35 -15.76 4.07
N MET A 71 7.60 -15.93 4.44
CA MET A 71 8.04 -16.88 5.46
C MET A 71 9.08 -16.26 6.39
N LEU A 72 8.94 -16.49 7.70
CA LEU A 72 9.96 -16.22 8.74
C LEU A 72 10.57 -14.80 8.74
N GLY A 73 9.86 -13.81 8.18
CA GLY A 73 10.37 -12.44 8.10
C GLY A 73 11.47 -12.22 7.06
N ILE A 74 11.76 -13.20 6.20
CA ILE A 74 12.74 -13.06 5.12
C ILE A 74 12.10 -12.31 3.96
N GLU A 75 12.71 -11.20 3.58
CA GLU A 75 12.27 -10.41 2.43
C GLU A 75 12.62 -11.13 1.12
N MET A 76 11.59 -11.60 0.42
CA MET A 76 11.74 -12.31 -0.84
C MET A 76 11.59 -11.40 -2.05
N VAL A 77 10.66 -10.47 -1.97
CA VAL A 77 10.41 -9.49 -3.03
C VAL A 77 10.39 -8.10 -2.43
N ARG A 78 11.01 -7.16 -3.14
CA ARG A 78 10.95 -5.74 -2.81
C ARG A 78 10.57 -4.93 -4.04
N VAL A 79 9.57 -4.10 -3.91
CA VAL A 79 9.18 -3.12 -4.93
C VAL A 79 9.57 -1.74 -4.43
N GLU A 80 10.26 -0.98 -5.26
CA GLU A 80 10.60 0.43 -5.02
C GLU A 80 10.00 1.27 -6.15
N ALA A 81 9.01 2.09 -5.83
CA ALA A 81 8.37 3.01 -6.75
C ALA A 81 8.84 4.44 -6.46
N THR A 82 9.28 5.14 -7.47
CA THR A 82 9.64 6.56 -7.44
C THR A 82 8.74 7.32 -8.41
N PRO A 83 8.73 8.65 -8.45
CA PRO A 83 7.94 9.41 -9.42
C PRO A 83 8.18 8.99 -10.89
N ASP A 84 9.39 8.55 -11.21
CA ASP A 84 9.81 8.29 -12.60
C ASP A 84 9.79 6.80 -12.97
N SER A 85 10.02 5.92 -11.99
CA SER A 85 10.29 4.51 -12.26
C SER A 85 9.82 3.57 -11.16
N ILE A 86 9.61 2.31 -11.55
CA ILE A 86 9.35 1.20 -10.65
C ILE A 86 10.45 0.15 -10.76
N TRP A 87 10.88 -0.36 -9.62
CA TRP A 87 11.92 -1.37 -9.48
C TRP A 87 11.36 -2.55 -8.70
N VAL A 88 11.55 -3.75 -9.22
CA VAL A 88 11.12 -4.99 -8.57
C VAL A 88 12.36 -5.87 -8.36
N PHE A 89 12.69 -6.15 -7.13
CA PHE A 89 13.82 -7.00 -6.73
C PHE A 89 13.30 -8.37 -6.30
N ASP A 90 13.66 -9.41 -7.04
CA ASP A 90 13.57 -10.81 -6.62
C ASP A 90 14.85 -11.14 -5.83
N LYS A 91 14.78 -11.06 -4.52
CA LYS A 91 15.94 -11.24 -3.65
C LYS A 91 16.40 -12.69 -3.56
N MET A 92 15.49 -13.64 -3.77
CA MET A 92 15.83 -15.06 -3.76
C MET A 92 16.69 -15.44 -4.96
N ASN A 93 16.31 -15.01 -6.14
CA ASN A 93 17.03 -15.32 -7.37
C ASN A 93 18.06 -14.25 -7.75
N ARG A 94 18.24 -13.21 -6.91
CA ARG A 94 19.15 -12.09 -7.16
C ARG A 94 18.94 -11.44 -8.51
N ARG A 95 17.68 -11.19 -8.87
CA ARG A 95 17.27 -10.55 -10.13
C ARG A 95 16.52 -9.27 -9.82
N TYR A 96 16.50 -8.35 -10.77
CA TYR A 96 15.65 -7.16 -10.68
C TYR A 96 15.16 -6.73 -12.04
N ILE A 97 14.01 -6.08 -12.03
CA ILE A 97 13.45 -5.32 -13.14
C ILE A 97 13.53 -3.84 -12.76
N ALA A 98 13.86 -3.00 -13.73
CA ALA A 98 13.72 -1.56 -13.61
C ALA A 98 13.06 -1.05 -14.89
N MET A 99 11.94 -0.34 -14.74
CA MET A 99 11.19 0.20 -15.86
C MET A 99 10.63 1.59 -15.53
N GLU A 100 10.48 2.41 -16.54
CA GLU A 100 9.72 3.65 -16.46
C GLU A 100 8.23 3.35 -16.61
N TYR A 101 7.35 4.18 -16.04
CA TYR A 101 5.91 3.94 -16.14
C TYR A 101 5.39 3.92 -17.57
N GLY A 102 6.01 4.69 -18.48
CA GLY A 102 5.68 4.71 -19.90
C GLY A 102 5.90 3.37 -20.62
N GLU A 103 6.84 2.55 -20.13
CA GLU A 103 7.13 1.22 -20.69
C GLU A 103 6.04 0.18 -20.41
N LEU A 104 5.15 0.45 -19.43
CA LEU A 104 4.03 -0.44 -19.09
C LEU A 104 2.90 -0.47 -20.13
N GLY A 105 2.95 0.39 -21.16
CA GLY A 105 1.86 0.58 -22.12
C GLY A 105 0.71 1.43 -21.56
N GLU A 106 -0.07 2.08 -22.45
CA GLU A 106 -1.06 3.09 -22.05
C GLU A 106 -2.14 2.58 -21.09
N SER A 107 -2.65 1.37 -21.29
CA SER A 107 -3.72 0.81 -20.46
C SER A 107 -3.26 0.51 -19.03
N MET A 108 -2.01 0.08 -18.88
CA MET A 108 -1.41 -0.22 -17.57
C MET A 108 -0.93 1.04 -16.87
N THR A 109 -0.32 1.99 -17.59
CA THR A 109 0.17 3.26 -17.03
C THR A 109 -0.96 4.09 -16.42
N LYS A 110 -2.17 4.04 -16.97
CA LYS A 110 -3.35 4.70 -16.38
C LYS A 110 -3.71 4.11 -15.01
N LYS A 111 -3.44 2.84 -14.78
CA LYS A 111 -3.76 2.12 -13.53
C LYS A 111 -2.57 2.07 -12.56
N ILE A 112 -1.35 1.93 -13.09
CA ILE A 112 -0.12 1.77 -12.31
C ILE A 112 0.80 2.95 -12.61
N ASN A 113 0.79 3.93 -11.72
CA ASN A 113 1.70 5.08 -11.71
C ASN A 113 2.09 5.40 -10.27
N TYR A 114 3.09 6.24 -10.08
CA TYR A 114 3.57 6.57 -8.74
C TYR A 114 2.47 7.08 -7.81
N LYS A 115 1.59 7.95 -8.32
CA LYS A 115 0.51 8.51 -7.54
C LYS A 115 -0.46 7.42 -7.05
N THR A 116 -0.88 6.49 -7.91
CA THR A 116 -1.79 5.40 -7.53
C THR A 116 -1.14 4.45 -6.52
N ILE A 117 0.16 4.18 -6.66
CA ILE A 117 0.93 3.36 -5.69
C ILE A 117 1.03 4.08 -4.34
N GLN A 118 1.35 5.38 -4.34
CA GLN A 118 1.43 6.17 -3.11
C GLN A 118 0.06 6.31 -2.44
N ASP A 119 -0.99 6.58 -3.19
CA ASP A 119 -2.36 6.68 -2.67
C ASP A 119 -2.80 5.35 -2.05
N PHE A 120 -2.53 4.21 -2.70
CA PHE A 120 -2.76 2.89 -2.13
C PHE A 120 -1.98 2.69 -0.82
N ALA A 121 -0.67 2.94 -0.84
CA ALA A 121 0.20 2.77 0.32
C ALA A 121 -0.17 3.69 1.50
N SER A 122 -0.88 4.78 1.23
CA SER A 122 -1.22 5.82 2.21
C SER A 122 -2.68 5.76 2.68
N GLN A 123 -3.48 4.82 2.16
CA GLN A 123 -4.89 4.71 2.53
C GLN A 123 -5.05 4.61 4.05
N PRO A 124 -6.01 5.33 4.65
CA PRO A 124 -6.25 5.26 6.09
C PRO A 124 -6.66 3.84 6.49
N ILE A 125 -6.14 3.37 7.63
CA ILE A 125 -6.69 2.19 8.30
C ILE A 125 -8.06 2.61 8.82
N THR A 126 -9.10 1.94 8.39
CA THR A 126 -10.45 2.09 8.93
C THR A 126 -10.64 1.07 10.05
N ASP A 127 -11.34 1.45 11.13
CA ASP A 127 -11.55 0.63 12.34
C ASP A 127 -12.22 -0.73 12.08
N ASN A 128 -12.70 -0.95 10.89
CA ASN A 128 -13.34 -2.20 10.47
C ASN A 128 -12.39 -3.21 9.83
N ASP A 129 -11.12 -3.26 10.14
CA ASP A 129 -10.19 -4.35 9.74
C ASP A 129 -10.51 -5.06 8.39
N LYS A 130 -11.23 -4.37 7.50
CA LYS A 130 -11.72 -4.95 6.25
C LYS A 130 -10.59 -5.07 5.26
N GLU A 131 -10.45 -6.27 4.75
CA GLU A 131 -9.65 -6.57 3.58
C GLU A 131 -10.02 -5.61 2.44
N LYS A 132 -9.02 -4.93 1.85
CA LYS A 132 -9.21 -4.05 0.71
C LYS A 132 -8.78 -4.76 -0.55
N ILE A 133 -9.68 -4.89 -1.48
CA ILE A 133 -9.36 -5.40 -2.82
C ILE A 133 -8.47 -4.36 -3.52
N VAL A 134 -7.30 -4.82 -3.96
CA VAL A 134 -6.31 -4.02 -4.68
C VAL A 134 -6.44 -4.24 -6.17
N ILE A 135 -6.57 -5.51 -6.55
CA ILE A 135 -6.69 -5.96 -7.93
C ILE A 135 -7.73 -7.07 -7.95
N ASP A 136 -8.63 -7.01 -8.93
CA ASP A 136 -9.58 -8.07 -9.24
C ASP A 136 -9.68 -8.15 -10.77
N ILE A 137 -9.13 -9.21 -11.35
CA ILE A 137 -9.08 -9.45 -12.78
C ILE A 137 -9.64 -10.84 -13.05
N THR A 138 -10.72 -10.89 -13.79
CA THR A 138 -11.31 -12.13 -14.26
C THR A 138 -11.22 -12.16 -15.79
N THR A 139 -10.63 -13.21 -16.32
CA THR A 139 -10.62 -13.55 -17.74
C THR A 139 -11.38 -14.88 -17.94
N GLU A 140 -11.58 -15.31 -19.18
CA GLU A 140 -12.30 -16.57 -19.47
C GLU A 140 -11.72 -17.78 -18.74
N ASN A 141 -10.40 -17.82 -18.56
CA ASN A 141 -9.69 -18.97 -18.00
C ASN A 141 -8.99 -18.70 -16.65
N ASN A 142 -8.90 -17.44 -16.21
CA ASN A 142 -8.11 -17.08 -15.04
C ASN A 142 -8.85 -16.04 -14.18
N HIS A 143 -8.79 -16.26 -12.86
CA HIS A 143 -9.21 -15.28 -11.86
C HIS A 143 -8.02 -14.93 -10.97
N LEU A 144 -7.68 -13.65 -10.92
CA LEU A 144 -6.65 -13.08 -10.06
C LEU A 144 -7.27 -12.03 -9.16
N LYS A 145 -7.24 -12.27 -7.87
CA LYS A 145 -7.66 -11.29 -6.87
C LYS A 145 -6.53 -11.06 -5.88
N LEU A 146 -6.15 -9.81 -5.71
CA LEU A 146 -5.20 -9.36 -4.70
C LEU A 146 -5.93 -8.48 -3.71
N SER A 147 -5.86 -8.83 -2.45
CA SER A 147 -6.39 -8.02 -1.36
C SER A 147 -5.32 -7.71 -0.31
N SER A 148 -5.56 -6.67 0.48
CA SER A 148 -4.59 -6.19 1.47
C SER A 148 -5.27 -5.82 2.78
N LYS A 149 -4.58 -6.10 3.88
CA LYS A 149 -4.94 -5.67 5.23
C LYS A 149 -3.75 -4.93 5.85
N PHE A 150 -3.97 -3.69 6.30
CA PHE A 150 -2.93 -2.85 6.90
C PHE A 150 -2.99 -2.89 8.43
N SER A 151 -1.81 -2.80 9.07
CA SER A 151 -1.68 -2.72 10.52
C SER A 151 -0.41 -1.98 10.93
N ASN A 152 -0.26 -1.66 12.23
CA ASN A 152 0.95 -1.09 12.83
C ASN A 152 1.49 0.13 12.06
N ARG A 153 0.66 1.15 11.93
CA ARG A 153 1.02 2.37 11.21
C ARG A 153 1.76 3.36 12.10
N GLU A 154 2.88 3.85 11.59
CA GLU A 154 3.74 4.85 12.22
C GLU A 154 4.01 5.99 11.24
N TYR A 155 4.00 7.22 11.75
CA TYR A 155 4.23 8.41 10.94
C TYR A 155 5.52 9.11 11.36
N ASN A 156 6.26 9.65 10.37
CA ASN A 156 7.46 10.48 10.56
C ASN A 156 8.59 9.82 11.35
N THR A 157 8.67 8.48 11.27
CA THR A 157 9.71 7.69 11.96
C THR A 157 10.84 7.23 11.04
N LEU A 158 10.68 7.35 9.71
CA LEU A 158 11.66 6.88 8.75
C LEU A 158 12.76 7.92 8.53
N GLN A 159 13.98 7.44 8.42
CA GLN A 159 15.12 8.22 7.91
C GLN A 159 14.97 8.42 6.38
N ALA A 160 15.88 9.18 5.77
CA ALA A 160 15.90 9.41 4.33
C ALA A 160 15.84 8.08 3.54
N PRO A 161 15.15 8.08 2.37
CA PRO A 161 15.02 6.86 1.59
C PRO A 161 16.37 6.38 1.07
N THR A 162 16.59 5.08 1.16
CA THR A 162 17.77 4.43 0.61
C THR A 162 17.34 3.38 -0.40
N ARG A 163 17.79 3.56 -1.65
CA ARG A 163 17.53 2.58 -2.71
C ARG A 163 18.34 1.31 -2.53
N THR A 164 17.77 0.19 -2.94
CA THR A 164 18.48 -1.09 -2.99
C THR A 164 19.62 -1.02 -4.00
N LYS A 165 20.82 -1.40 -3.57
CA LYS A 165 22.00 -1.45 -4.45
C LYS A 165 21.87 -2.59 -5.46
N THR A 166 22.01 -2.28 -6.74
CA THR A 166 21.83 -3.25 -7.85
C THR A 166 23.03 -4.14 -8.13
N ASN A 167 24.22 -3.80 -7.61
CA ASN A 167 25.49 -4.50 -7.90
C ASN A 167 25.49 -6.01 -7.53
N ARG A 168 24.47 -6.47 -6.77
CA ARG A 168 24.31 -7.87 -6.37
C ARG A 168 23.19 -8.59 -7.12
N TYR A 169 22.58 -7.92 -8.10
CA TYR A 169 21.40 -8.40 -8.81
C TYR A 169 21.64 -8.36 -10.31
N LYS A 170 21.13 -9.34 -11.03
CA LYS A 170 21.11 -9.36 -12.50
C LYS A 170 19.84 -8.63 -12.95
N ARG A 171 19.97 -7.66 -13.87
CA ARG A 171 18.80 -7.06 -14.53
C ARG A 171 18.20 -8.08 -15.51
N VAL A 172 16.89 -8.22 -15.49
CA VAL A 172 16.11 -9.11 -16.34
C VAL A 172 14.90 -8.39 -16.91
N SER A 173 14.26 -8.96 -17.91
CA SER A 173 13.01 -8.44 -18.45
C SER A 173 11.81 -8.86 -17.60
N LEU A 174 10.65 -8.25 -17.86
CA LEU A 174 9.41 -8.57 -17.15
C LEU A 174 8.97 -10.01 -17.43
N GLU A 175 9.13 -10.46 -18.67
CA GLU A 175 8.76 -11.80 -19.13
C GLU A 175 9.58 -12.91 -18.45
N GLU A 176 10.82 -12.61 -18.06
CA GLU A 176 11.66 -13.57 -17.31
C GLU A 176 11.21 -13.77 -15.84
N ILE A 177 10.47 -12.84 -15.27
CA ILE A 177 9.97 -12.95 -13.87
C ILE A 177 8.52 -13.40 -13.83
N LEU A 178 7.72 -12.91 -14.77
CA LEU A 178 6.31 -13.29 -14.91
C LEU A 178 6.16 -14.10 -16.21
N PRO A 179 6.29 -15.41 -16.15
CA PRO A 179 5.94 -16.26 -17.30
C PRO A 179 4.42 -16.10 -17.53
N ILE A 180 4.08 -15.28 -18.51
CA ILE A 180 2.72 -15.04 -18.95
C ILE A 180 2.41 -16.04 -20.05
#